data_0e4f4376c36f99e7bc93096458628d26
#
_entry.id   0e4f4376c36f99e7bc93096458628d26
#
_cell.length_a   1.000
_cell.length_b   1.000
_cell.length_c   1.000
_cell.angle_alpha   90.00
_cell.angle_beta   90.00
_cell.angle_gamma   90.00
#
_symmetry.space_group_name_H-M   'P 1'
#
loop_
_entity.id
_entity.type
_entity.pdbx_description
1 polymer ?
#
loop_
_entity_poly.entity_id
_entity_poly.type
_entity_poly.pdbx_seq_one_letter_code
_entity_poly.pdbx_strand_id
1 'polypeptide(L)'
;GDDDENSDDEDDKDSDGDGYVNEDDCDDNNSSVNPKAQETCDGVDNNCDGQIDEGLKITFYEDADGDGYGNPHVTTKACSQPSGYVANNTDCNDTNAAVNPGATEIKKNGIDDDCNASTPDDDTGVNLPPDPGEAGKKTLLGIDTDGDGVRDDIQRYIYFTYPDDKKLRLGLTYYAIEFQGVLKDANDREAAYDHANKMARHGECLWYLKGEESIDICNALRAKILNTRERSMAYITYSDNLGGRIISLAPRKEWKDSCSFDVDDTGGDQ
;
A
#
# COMPACT_ATOMS: atom_id res chain seq x y z
N GLY A 1 80.02 27.50 4.90
CA GLY A 1 79.40 26.34 4.41
C GLY A 1 77.87 26.55 4.43
N ASP A 2 77.31 26.83 3.29
CA ASP A 2 75.89 26.93 3.12
C ASP A 2 75.45 25.60 2.48
N ASP A 3 74.81 24.77 3.27
CA ASP A 3 74.18 23.56 2.83
C ASP A 3 72.74 23.97 2.39
N ASP A 4 72.58 24.28 1.13
CA ASP A 4 71.27 24.29 0.47
C ASP A 4 70.74 22.84 0.44
N GLU A 5 69.93 22.51 1.40
CA GLU A 5 69.11 21.32 1.32
C GLU A 5 68.08 21.52 0.18
N ASN A 6 68.36 20.89 -0.94
CA ASN A 6 67.48 20.71 -2.03
C ASN A 6 66.40 19.69 -1.57
N SER A 7 65.40 20.20 -0.90
CA SER A 7 64.16 19.45 -0.74
C SER A 7 63.41 19.51 -2.11
N ASP A 8 63.72 18.53 -2.94
CA ASP A 8 62.83 18.21 -4.06
C ASP A 8 61.53 17.74 -3.42
N ASP A 9 60.62 18.71 -3.17
CA ASP A 9 59.29 18.42 -2.71
C ASP A 9 58.58 17.61 -3.78
N GLU A 10 58.41 16.30 -3.55
CA GLU A 10 57.66 15.43 -4.43
C GLU A 10 56.21 15.91 -4.62
N ASP A 11 55.72 16.82 -3.75
CA ASP A 11 54.42 17.42 -3.78
C ASP A 11 54.24 18.47 -4.90
N ASP A 12 55.33 19.03 -5.45
CA ASP A 12 55.30 19.99 -6.56
C ASP A 12 55.40 19.36 -7.95
N LYS A 13 55.31 18.02 -8.03
CA LYS A 13 55.44 17.31 -9.30
C LYS A 13 54.08 17.09 -9.97
N ASP A 14 53.93 17.57 -11.18
CA ASP A 14 52.88 17.21 -12.12
C ASP A 14 53.31 15.94 -12.90
N SER A 15 52.80 14.78 -12.53
CA SER A 15 53.29 13.49 -13.04
C SER A 15 52.63 13.08 -14.34
N ASP A 16 51.43 13.51 -14.63
CA ASP A 16 50.68 13.16 -15.86
C ASP A 16 50.61 14.31 -16.87
N GLY A 17 51.04 15.52 -16.48
CA GLY A 17 51.20 16.66 -17.37
C GLY A 17 49.94 17.46 -17.70
N ASP A 18 48.95 17.40 -16.83
CA ASP A 18 47.67 18.09 -17.02
C ASP A 18 47.66 19.53 -16.49
N GLY A 19 48.66 19.93 -15.74
CA GLY A 19 48.87 21.30 -15.25
C GLY A 19 48.52 21.46 -13.78
N TYR A 20 48.20 20.37 -13.04
CA TYR A 20 47.99 20.36 -11.60
C TYR A 20 49.08 19.48 -10.95
N VAL A 21 49.46 19.84 -9.75
CA VAL A 21 50.49 19.15 -8.94
C VAL A 21 49.77 18.24 -7.93
N ASN A 22 50.51 17.25 -7.40
CA ASN A 22 49.98 16.25 -6.47
C ASN A 22 49.28 16.82 -5.22
N GLU A 23 49.54 18.06 -4.82
CA GLU A 23 48.87 18.74 -3.68
C GLU A 23 47.41 19.14 -4.06
N ASP A 24 47.18 19.52 -5.31
CA ASP A 24 45.87 19.98 -5.81
C ASP A 24 45.13 18.88 -6.60
N ASP A 25 45.83 17.85 -7.06
CA ASP A 25 45.33 16.76 -7.89
C ASP A 25 45.08 15.48 -7.07
N CYS A 26 43.87 14.97 -7.11
CA CYS A 26 43.50 13.76 -6.38
C CYS A 26 43.94 12.45 -7.06
N ASP A 27 44.42 12.50 -8.31
CA ASP A 27 45.08 11.37 -9.01
C ASP A 27 46.14 11.83 -10.04
N ASP A 28 47.29 12.32 -9.55
CA ASP A 28 48.45 12.84 -10.29
C ASP A 28 49.07 11.85 -11.30
N ASN A 29 48.43 10.72 -11.58
CA ASN A 29 48.80 9.77 -12.62
C ASN A 29 47.76 9.66 -13.72
N ASN A 30 46.67 10.45 -13.66
CA ASN A 30 45.56 10.37 -14.57
C ASN A 30 45.07 11.76 -15.00
N SER A 31 45.58 12.29 -16.07
CA SER A 31 45.28 13.63 -16.60
C SER A 31 43.81 13.90 -16.92
N SER A 32 42.90 12.94 -16.70
CA SER A 32 41.44 13.11 -16.77
C SER A 32 40.81 13.42 -15.41
N VAL A 33 41.61 13.41 -14.32
CA VAL A 33 41.20 13.68 -12.94
C VAL A 33 42.00 14.88 -12.47
N ASN A 34 41.35 16.01 -12.27
CA ASN A 34 41.98 17.25 -11.79
C ASN A 34 40.90 18.28 -11.41
N PRO A 35 41.20 19.34 -10.64
CA PRO A 35 40.23 20.31 -10.14
C PRO A 35 39.39 21.05 -11.22
N LYS A 36 39.67 20.90 -12.49
CA LYS A 36 38.88 21.45 -13.59
C LYS A 36 38.27 20.43 -14.53
N ALA A 37 38.49 19.15 -14.26
CA ALA A 37 37.87 18.11 -15.04
C ALA A 37 36.33 18.15 -14.91
N GLN A 38 35.66 17.63 -15.90
CA GLN A 38 34.22 17.42 -15.84
C GLN A 38 33.95 16.02 -15.32
N GLU A 39 32.98 15.89 -14.44
CA GLU A 39 32.53 14.59 -13.99
C GLU A 39 32.13 13.68 -15.15
N THR A 40 32.58 12.43 -15.08
CA THR A 40 32.15 11.34 -15.95
C THR A 40 31.59 10.22 -15.09
N CYS A 41 30.56 9.51 -15.58
CA CYS A 41 29.94 8.45 -14.80
C CYS A 41 30.78 7.17 -14.77
N ASP A 42 31.90 7.20 -14.06
CA ASP A 42 32.89 6.09 -13.98
C ASP A 42 33.19 5.67 -12.52
N GLY A 43 32.59 6.37 -11.55
CA GLY A 43 32.78 6.09 -10.13
C GLY A 43 34.03 6.73 -9.53
N VAL A 44 34.65 7.68 -10.26
CA VAL A 44 35.80 8.48 -9.83
C VAL A 44 35.33 9.91 -9.58
N ASP A 45 35.91 10.57 -8.60
CA ASP A 45 35.80 12.01 -8.38
C ASP A 45 36.76 12.69 -9.39
N ASN A 46 36.23 13.01 -10.58
CA ASN A 46 37.07 13.54 -11.67
C ASN A 46 37.50 14.98 -11.39
N ASN A 47 36.71 15.77 -10.66
CA ASN A 47 36.96 17.18 -10.40
C ASN A 47 37.57 17.47 -9.03
N CYS A 48 37.88 16.43 -8.25
CA CYS A 48 38.53 16.51 -6.93
C CYS A 48 37.78 17.36 -5.90
N ASP A 49 36.43 17.46 -5.99
CA ASP A 49 35.64 18.25 -5.03
C ASP A 49 35.12 17.43 -3.83
N GLY A 50 35.44 16.15 -3.77
CA GLY A 50 35.07 15.20 -2.72
C GLY A 50 33.73 14.53 -2.94
N GLN A 51 33.09 14.75 -4.09
CA GLN A 51 31.91 14.02 -4.51
C GLN A 51 32.26 13.13 -5.71
N ILE A 52 31.49 12.11 -5.98
CA ILE A 52 31.71 11.16 -7.08
C ILE A 52 30.51 11.19 -8.01
N ASP A 53 30.75 11.41 -9.31
CA ASP A 53 29.71 11.47 -10.36
C ASP A 53 28.56 12.45 -10.03
N GLU A 54 28.83 13.57 -9.32
CA GLU A 54 27.78 14.53 -8.98
C GLU A 54 27.24 15.24 -10.23
N GLY A 55 25.97 15.52 -10.19
CA GLY A 55 25.26 16.13 -11.33
C GLY A 55 24.93 15.17 -12.49
N LEU A 56 25.49 13.96 -12.51
CA LEU A 56 25.28 12.98 -13.59
C LEU A 56 24.29 11.89 -13.22
N LYS A 57 24.15 11.57 -11.92
CA LYS A 57 23.21 10.54 -11.45
C LYS A 57 21.77 11.01 -11.58
N ILE A 58 20.96 10.25 -12.32
CA ILE A 58 19.52 10.46 -12.45
C ILE A 58 18.77 9.51 -11.49
N THR A 59 17.56 9.91 -11.13
CA THR A 59 16.71 9.11 -10.25
C THR A 59 16.01 8.03 -11.06
N PHE A 60 16.06 6.80 -10.56
CA PHE A 60 15.29 5.65 -11.02
C PHE A 60 14.35 5.18 -9.92
N TYR A 61 13.28 4.52 -10.29
CA TYR A 61 12.20 4.05 -9.44
C TYR A 61 12.10 2.54 -9.52
N GLU A 62 11.88 1.87 -8.39
CA GLU A 62 11.74 0.41 -8.35
C GLU A 62 10.57 -0.04 -9.21
N ASP A 63 10.77 -1.10 -9.97
CA ASP A 63 9.78 -1.81 -10.79
C ASP A 63 9.79 -3.27 -10.30
N ALA A 64 9.06 -3.51 -9.20
CA ALA A 64 9.12 -4.78 -8.50
C ALA A 64 8.34 -5.89 -9.20
N ASP A 65 7.30 -5.55 -9.95
CA ASP A 65 6.48 -6.52 -10.69
C ASP A 65 6.85 -6.67 -12.16
N GLY A 66 7.73 -5.77 -12.67
CA GLY A 66 8.35 -5.89 -13.98
C GLY A 66 7.49 -5.44 -15.14
N ASP A 67 6.53 -4.54 -14.91
CA ASP A 67 5.61 -4.05 -15.94
C ASP A 67 6.13 -2.83 -16.72
N GLY A 68 7.26 -2.25 -16.27
CA GLY A 68 7.91 -1.11 -16.90
C GLY A 68 7.51 0.24 -16.32
N TYR A 69 6.69 0.28 -15.29
CA TYR A 69 6.35 1.46 -14.51
C TYR A 69 6.95 1.35 -13.10
N GLY A 70 7.27 2.47 -12.46
CA GLY A 70 8.03 2.45 -11.22
C GLY A 70 7.31 3.10 -10.06
N ASN A 71 7.59 2.56 -8.88
CA ASN A 71 7.07 3.00 -7.59
C ASN A 71 7.57 4.40 -7.24
N PRO A 72 6.70 5.42 -7.11
CA PRO A 72 7.11 6.80 -6.78
C PRO A 72 7.80 6.93 -5.42
N HIS A 73 7.69 5.93 -4.54
CA HIS A 73 8.17 5.98 -3.18
C HIS A 73 9.50 5.24 -2.95
N VAL A 74 9.94 4.41 -3.90
CA VAL A 74 11.20 3.65 -3.80
C VAL A 74 12.15 4.06 -4.92
N THR A 75 13.19 4.79 -4.56
CA THR A 75 14.08 5.41 -5.54
C THR A 75 15.55 5.06 -5.33
N THR A 76 16.31 5.08 -6.41
CA THR A 76 17.78 5.07 -6.39
C THR A 76 18.34 6.09 -7.35
N LYS A 77 19.58 6.54 -7.12
CA LYS A 77 20.29 7.42 -8.05
C LYS A 77 21.45 6.67 -8.69
N ALA A 78 21.49 6.63 -10.00
CA ALA A 78 22.54 5.96 -10.74
C ALA A 78 22.82 6.69 -12.08
N CYS A 79 23.97 6.44 -12.66
CA CYS A 79 24.36 6.94 -13.98
C CYS A 79 23.67 6.23 -15.13
N SER A 80 23.26 5.02 -14.90
CA SER A 80 22.49 4.20 -15.84
C SER A 80 21.45 3.40 -15.10
N GLN A 81 20.43 2.98 -15.81
CA GLN A 81 19.29 2.26 -15.22
C GLN A 81 19.75 0.94 -14.57
N PRO A 82 19.57 0.81 -13.22
CA PRO A 82 19.84 -0.45 -12.54
C PRO A 82 18.79 -1.51 -12.88
N SER A 83 19.16 -2.77 -12.71
CA SER A 83 18.20 -3.88 -12.86
C SER A 83 17.07 -3.76 -11.82
N GLY A 84 15.81 -3.93 -12.26
CA GLY A 84 14.64 -3.79 -11.42
C GLY A 84 14.24 -2.34 -11.11
N TYR A 85 14.74 -1.38 -11.90
CA TYR A 85 14.39 0.03 -11.78
C TYR A 85 14.07 0.62 -13.15
N VAL A 86 13.18 1.60 -13.20
CA VAL A 86 12.79 2.33 -14.42
C VAL A 86 12.88 3.84 -14.22
N ALA A 87 12.82 4.60 -15.32
CA ALA A 87 12.97 6.06 -15.28
C ALA A 87 11.68 6.80 -14.94
N ASN A 88 10.53 6.14 -15.02
CA ASN A 88 9.23 6.74 -14.68
C ASN A 88 8.81 6.35 -13.26
N ASN A 89 7.90 7.12 -12.67
CA ASN A 89 7.42 6.97 -11.29
C ASN A 89 5.89 6.92 -11.21
N THR A 90 5.24 6.34 -12.20
CA THR A 90 3.80 6.50 -12.39
C THR A 90 2.99 5.27 -12.02
N ASP A 91 3.63 4.25 -11.49
CA ASP A 91 2.94 3.07 -11.00
C ASP A 91 2.20 3.35 -9.69
N CYS A 92 0.93 3.00 -9.64
CA CYS A 92 0.11 3.09 -8.44
C CYS A 92 0.04 1.78 -7.65
N ASN A 93 0.55 0.66 -8.21
CA ASN A 93 0.60 -0.63 -7.52
C ASN A 93 1.74 -1.54 -7.99
N ASP A 94 2.96 -1.22 -7.66
CA ASP A 94 4.23 -1.91 -7.95
C ASP A 94 4.33 -3.37 -7.42
N THR A 95 3.21 -3.99 -7.14
CA THR A 95 3.11 -5.42 -6.77
C THR A 95 2.17 -6.20 -7.68
N ASN A 96 1.60 -5.55 -8.69
CA ASN A 96 0.64 -6.15 -9.60
C ASN A 96 0.78 -5.58 -11.02
N ALA A 97 1.55 -6.23 -11.86
CA ALA A 97 1.83 -5.84 -13.24
C ALA A 97 0.60 -5.65 -14.17
N ALA A 98 -0.61 -5.91 -13.69
CA ALA A 98 -1.84 -5.60 -14.41
C ALA A 98 -2.42 -4.21 -14.06
N VAL A 99 -1.84 -3.51 -13.08
CA VAL A 99 -2.27 -2.19 -12.57
C VAL A 99 -1.16 -1.19 -12.81
N ASN A 100 -1.27 -0.41 -13.89
CA ASN A 100 -0.25 0.55 -14.32
C ASN A 100 -0.86 1.56 -15.31
N PRO A 101 -0.21 2.69 -15.60
CA PRO A 101 -0.72 3.70 -16.52
C PRO A 101 -0.95 3.26 -17.98
N GLY A 102 -0.47 2.10 -18.36
CA GLY A 102 -0.70 1.50 -19.68
C GLY A 102 -1.83 0.47 -19.70
N ALA A 103 -2.38 0.13 -18.54
CA ALA A 103 -3.48 -0.81 -18.43
C ALA A 103 -4.79 -0.20 -18.97
N THR A 104 -5.76 -1.08 -19.20
CA THR A 104 -7.13 -0.64 -19.52
C THR A 104 -7.96 -0.76 -18.25
N GLU A 105 -8.66 0.32 -17.88
CA GLU A 105 -9.54 0.34 -16.73
C GLU A 105 -10.59 -0.77 -16.81
N ILE A 106 -10.60 -1.65 -15.82
CA ILE A 106 -11.59 -2.73 -15.66
C ILE A 106 -12.66 -2.23 -14.71
N LYS A 107 -13.76 -1.79 -15.26
CA LYS A 107 -14.87 -1.19 -14.51
C LYS A 107 -15.43 -2.13 -13.44
N LYS A 108 -15.70 -1.56 -12.25
CA LYS A 108 -16.35 -2.21 -11.11
C LYS A 108 -15.54 -3.32 -10.44
N ASN A 109 -14.22 -3.29 -10.53
CA ASN A 109 -13.35 -4.22 -9.81
C ASN A 109 -12.78 -3.65 -8.51
N GLY A 110 -13.02 -2.36 -8.22
CA GLY A 110 -12.54 -1.66 -7.03
C GLY A 110 -11.06 -1.28 -7.08
N ILE A 111 -10.45 -1.33 -8.28
CA ILE A 111 -9.05 -1.04 -8.54
C ILE A 111 -9.00 0.07 -9.60
N ASP A 112 -8.16 1.07 -9.41
CA ASP A 112 -7.77 2.01 -10.45
C ASP A 112 -6.68 1.32 -11.28
N ASP A 113 -7.11 0.52 -12.29
CA ASP A 113 -6.19 -0.33 -13.04
C ASP A 113 -5.24 0.47 -13.93
N ASP A 114 -5.67 1.63 -14.43
CA ASP A 114 -4.89 2.50 -15.32
C ASP A 114 -4.17 3.64 -14.60
N CYS A 115 -4.19 3.66 -13.27
CA CYS A 115 -3.57 4.68 -12.42
C CYS A 115 -3.98 6.12 -12.78
N ASN A 116 -5.16 6.29 -13.34
CA ASN A 116 -5.66 7.57 -13.83
C ASN A 116 -6.93 7.98 -13.07
N ALA A 117 -6.79 8.81 -12.08
CA ALA A 117 -7.92 9.31 -11.28
C ALA A 117 -9.05 9.99 -12.09
N SER A 118 -8.85 10.23 -13.40
CA SER A 118 -9.86 10.79 -14.30
C SER A 118 -10.68 9.71 -15.03
N THR A 119 -10.25 8.47 -14.97
CA THR A 119 -10.97 7.28 -15.43
C THR A 119 -11.30 6.39 -14.22
N PRO A 120 -12.20 6.84 -13.33
CA PRO A 120 -12.48 6.09 -12.11
C PRO A 120 -13.05 4.73 -12.48
N ASP A 121 -12.72 3.72 -11.68
CA ASP A 121 -13.46 2.47 -11.66
C ASP A 121 -14.95 2.81 -11.53
N ASP A 122 -15.71 2.62 -12.62
CA ASP A 122 -17.00 3.26 -12.89
C ASP A 122 -18.04 2.94 -11.80
N ASP A 123 -17.99 3.72 -10.73
CA ASP A 123 -19.02 3.82 -9.69
C ASP A 123 -20.03 4.94 -10.01
N THR A 124 -20.02 5.46 -11.26
CA THR A 124 -20.96 6.50 -11.69
C THR A 124 -22.40 5.99 -11.55
N GLY A 125 -23.10 6.59 -10.61
CA GLY A 125 -24.47 6.20 -10.25
C GLY A 125 -24.61 5.47 -8.92
N VAL A 126 -23.50 5.14 -8.24
CA VAL A 126 -23.49 4.61 -6.87
C VAL A 126 -22.86 5.65 -5.96
N ASN A 127 -23.57 6.01 -4.90
CA ASN A 127 -23.06 6.95 -3.90
C ASN A 127 -22.11 6.20 -2.93
N LEU A 128 -20.92 5.82 -3.40
CA LEU A 128 -19.88 5.27 -2.56
C LEU A 128 -18.92 6.38 -2.08
N PRO A 129 -18.38 6.26 -0.87
CA PRO A 129 -17.35 7.16 -0.40
C PRO A 129 -16.07 6.98 -1.23
N PRO A 130 -15.18 8.00 -1.29
CA PRO A 130 -13.91 7.91 -2.00
C PRO A 130 -13.02 6.82 -1.38
N ASP A 131 -12.16 6.21 -2.19
CA ASP A 131 -11.15 5.27 -1.67
C ASP A 131 -10.18 6.01 -0.73
N PRO A 132 -10.07 5.60 0.54
CA PRO A 132 -9.18 6.24 1.49
C PRO A 132 -7.70 5.86 1.29
N GLY A 133 -7.38 4.86 0.46
CA GLY A 133 -6.03 4.37 0.21
C GLY A 133 -5.22 4.12 1.49
N GLU A 134 -3.95 4.50 1.50
CA GLU A 134 -3.08 4.36 2.67
C GLU A 134 -3.51 5.23 3.87
N ALA A 135 -4.26 6.32 3.63
CA ALA A 135 -4.80 7.14 4.73
C ALA A 135 -5.76 6.34 5.62
N GLY A 136 -6.53 5.42 5.03
CA GLY A 136 -7.44 4.53 5.74
C GLY A 136 -6.76 3.52 6.67
N LYS A 137 -5.44 3.33 6.53
CA LYS A 137 -4.65 2.41 7.36
C LYS A 137 -3.98 3.09 8.57
N LYS A 138 -4.00 4.43 8.65
CA LYS A 138 -3.26 5.19 9.68
C LYS A 138 -3.87 5.10 11.07
N THR A 139 -5.12 4.73 11.21
CA THR A 139 -5.81 4.60 12.48
C THR A 139 -6.48 3.24 12.62
N LEU A 140 -6.75 2.83 13.85
CA LEU A 140 -7.43 1.56 14.13
C LEU A 140 -8.79 1.48 13.43
N LEU A 141 -9.59 2.54 13.50
CA LEU A 141 -10.95 2.58 12.95
C LEU A 141 -10.99 2.96 11.46
N GLY A 142 -9.88 3.46 10.89
CA GLY A 142 -9.83 3.88 9.49
C GLY A 142 -10.60 5.16 9.21
N ILE A 143 -11.10 5.30 7.99
CA ILE A 143 -11.92 6.41 7.51
C ILE A 143 -13.30 5.85 7.16
N ASP A 144 -14.32 6.56 7.62
CA ASP A 144 -15.74 6.35 7.37
C ASP A 144 -16.30 7.75 7.05
N THR A 145 -16.34 8.10 5.77
CA THR A 145 -16.64 9.48 5.31
C THR A 145 -18.13 9.79 5.37
N ASP A 146 -18.98 8.81 5.09
CA ASP A 146 -20.43 8.97 5.07
C ASP A 146 -21.10 8.67 6.41
N GLY A 147 -20.34 8.10 7.38
CA GLY A 147 -20.80 7.86 8.74
C GLY A 147 -21.78 6.69 8.86
N ASP A 148 -21.76 5.75 7.92
CA ASP A 148 -22.65 4.58 7.91
C ASP A 148 -22.22 3.47 8.88
N GLY A 149 -21.04 3.61 9.49
CA GLY A 149 -20.45 2.67 10.44
C GLY A 149 -19.55 1.62 9.78
N VAL A 150 -19.34 1.70 8.48
CA VAL A 150 -18.40 0.87 7.73
C VAL A 150 -17.27 1.74 7.19
N ARG A 151 -16.04 1.28 7.27
CA ARG A 151 -14.93 1.98 6.64
C ARG A 151 -15.12 2.06 5.13
N ASP A 152 -14.75 3.19 4.55
CA ASP A 152 -14.85 3.46 3.11
C ASP A 152 -14.23 2.36 2.25
N ASP A 153 -13.03 1.87 2.60
CA ASP A 153 -12.34 0.79 1.88
C ASP A 153 -13.08 -0.55 1.96
N ILE A 154 -13.78 -0.81 3.05
CA ILE A 154 -14.60 -2.02 3.23
C ILE A 154 -15.92 -1.92 2.50
N GLN A 155 -16.58 -0.76 2.55
CA GLN A 155 -17.82 -0.50 1.81
C GLN A 155 -17.59 -0.67 0.30
N ARG A 156 -16.50 -0.09 -0.23
CA ARG A 156 -16.07 -0.26 -1.63
C ARG A 156 -15.76 -1.72 -1.95
N TYR A 157 -14.98 -2.41 -1.10
CA TYR A 157 -14.69 -3.84 -1.28
C TYR A 157 -15.95 -4.68 -1.40
N ILE A 158 -16.93 -4.50 -0.50
CA ILE A 158 -18.20 -5.24 -0.52
C ILE A 158 -18.95 -4.97 -1.84
N TYR A 159 -19.01 -3.70 -2.25
CA TYR A 159 -19.74 -3.30 -3.45
C TYR A 159 -19.15 -3.92 -4.71
N PHE A 160 -17.84 -3.76 -4.91
CA PHE A 160 -17.17 -4.21 -6.13
C PHE A 160 -16.98 -5.73 -6.20
N THR A 161 -16.85 -6.40 -5.05
CA THR A 161 -16.72 -7.86 -5.03
C THR A 161 -18.05 -8.57 -5.34
N TYR A 162 -19.17 -7.97 -4.96
CA TYR A 162 -20.51 -8.56 -5.11
C TYR A 162 -21.48 -7.60 -5.80
N PRO A 163 -21.17 -7.14 -7.03
CA PRO A 163 -21.94 -6.07 -7.69
C PRO A 163 -23.41 -6.44 -7.94
N ASP A 164 -23.68 -7.70 -8.23
CA ASP A 164 -25.00 -8.21 -8.63
C ASP A 164 -25.79 -8.82 -7.48
N ASP A 165 -25.23 -8.90 -6.25
CA ASP A 165 -25.91 -9.52 -5.10
C ASP A 165 -26.17 -8.49 -3.97
N LYS A 166 -27.22 -7.69 -4.16
CA LYS A 166 -27.63 -6.67 -3.21
C LYS A 166 -27.89 -7.23 -1.80
N LYS A 167 -28.48 -8.43 -1.69
CA LYS A 167 -28.79 -9.02 -0.38
C LYS A 167 -27.55 -9.46 0.36
N LEU A 168 -26.60 -10.02 -0.37
CA LEU A 168 -25.29 -10.37 0.20
C LEU A 168 -24.55 -9.11 0.63
N ARG A 169 -24.53 -8.05 -0.20
CA ARG A 169 -23.90 -6.77 0.20
C ARG A 169 -24.49 -6.23 1.49
N LEU A 170 -25.82 -6.20 1.63
CA LEU A 170 -26.49 -5.76 2.87
C LEU A 170 -26.05 -6.62 4.07
N GLY A 171 -26.05 -7.95 3.94
CA GLY A 171 -25.60 -8.84 5.01
C GLY A 171 -24.15 -8.61 5.41
N LEU A 172 -23.26 -8.40 4.44
CA LEU A 172 -21.85 -8.11 4.68
C LEU A 172 -21.62 -6.72 5.29
N THR A 173 -22.44 -5.73 4.92
CA THR A 173 -22.42 -4.38 5.52
C THR A 173 -22.74 -4.46 7.01
N TYR A 174 -23.83 -5.12 7.40
CA TYR A 174 -24.16 -5.31 8.82
C TYR A 174 -23.09 -6.09 9.58
N TYR A 175 -22.51 -7.12 8.97
CA TYR A 175 -21.40 -7.85 9.57
C TYR A 175 -20.15 -6.95 9.74
N ALA A 176 -19.86 -6.08 8.79
CA ALA A 176 -18.73 -5.14 8.84
C ALA A 176 -18.93 -4.05 9.91
N ILE A 177 -20.16 -3.53 10.09
CA ILE A 177 -20.52 -2.58 11.16
C ILE A 177 -20.17 -3.18 12.53
N GLU A 178 -20.63 -4.40 12.81
CA GLU A 178 -20.34 -5.04 14.09
C GLU A 178 -18.84 -5.35 14.24
N PHE A 179 -18.16 -5.68 13.15
CA PHE A 179 -16.72 -5.89 13.20
C PHE A 179 -15.95 -4.61 13.50
N GLN A 180 -16.44 -3.46 13.02
CA GLN A 180 -15.89 -2.15 13.37
C GLN A 180 -16.07 -1.87 14.88
N GLY A 181 -17.22 -2.24 15.45
CA GLY A 181 -17.46 -2.23 16.89
C GLY A 181 -16.51 -3.11 17.68
N VAL A 182 -16.23 -4.32 17.19
CA VAL A 182 -15.21 -5.24 17.75
C VAL A 182 -13.85 -4.57 17.86
N LEU A 183 -13.40 -3.87 16.83
CA LEU A 183 -12.09 -3.19 16.85
C LEU A 183 -12.09 -2.01 17.83
N LYS A 184 -13.18 -1.24 17.86
CA LYS A 184 -13.34 -0.07 18.74
C LYS A 184 -13.34 -0.45 20.20
N ASP A 185 -14.11 -1.47 20.56
CA ASP A 185 -14.42 -1.83 21.94
C ASP A 185 -13.64 -3.11 22.38
N ALA A 186 -12.53 -3.42 21.70
CA ALA A 186 -11.76 -4.66 21.89
C ALA A 186 -11.31 -4.90 23.35
N ASN A 187 -11.10 -3.83 24.13
CA ASN A 187 -10.66 -3.89 25.52
C ASN A 187 -11.82 -4.02 26.55
N ASP A 188 -13.06 -3.86 26.10
CA ASP A 188 -14.24 -3.99 26.95
C ASP A 188 -14.83 -5.41 26.82
N ARG A 189 -14.80 -6.15 27.92
CA ARG A 189 -15.23 -7.55 27.92
C ARG A 189 -16.75 -7.72 27.70
N GLU A 190 -17.56 -6.82 28.21
CA GLU A 190 -19.03 -6.89 28.04
C GLU A 190 -19.41 -6.45 26.61
N ALA A 191 -18.81 -5.38 26.11
CA ALA A 191 -18.99 -4.95 24.73
C ALA A 191 -18.52 -6.02 23.74
N ALA A 192 -17.35 -6.66 23.99
CA ALA A 192 -16.86 -7.76 23.17
C ALA A 192 -17.87 -8.91 23.07
N TYR A 193 -18.53 -9.25 24.19
CA TYR A 193 -19.55 -10.30 24.18
C TYR A 193 -20.83 -9.89 23.43
N ASP A 194 -21.26 -8.62 23.55
CA ASP A 194 -22.40 -8.10 22.82
C ASP A 194 -22.12 -8.15 21.30
N HIS A 195 -20.96 -7.64 20.86
CA HIS A 195 -20.54 -7.71 19.47
C HIS A 195 -20.46 -9.15 18.94
N ALA A 196 -19.95 -10.09 19.75
CA ALA A 196 -19.88 -11.48 19.35
C ALA A 196 -21.27 -12.10 19.11
N ASN A 197 -22.26 -11.77 19.95
CA ASN A 197 -23.64 -12.24 19.75
C ASN A 197 -24.28 -11.65 18.49
N LYS A 198 -24.06 -10.35 18.23
CA LYS A 198 -24.56 -9.70 17.01
C LYS A 198 -23.88 -10.24 15.77
N MET A 199 -22.55 -10.41 15.79
CA MET A 199 -21.83 -11.06 14.68
C MET A 199 -22.33 -12.47 14.40
N ALA A 200 -22.69 -13.24 15.43
CA ALA A 200 -23.29 -14.56 15.24
C ALA A 200 -24.61 -14.45 14.47
N ARG A 201 -25.47 -13.48 14.81
CA ARG A 201 -26.73 -13.24 14.06
C ARG A 201 -26.45 -12.89 12.60
N HIS A 202 -25.51 -11.98 12.32
CA HIS A 202 -25.16 -11.63 10.93
C HIS A 202 -24.54 -12.82 10.19
N GLY A 203 -23.74 -13.66 10.89
CA GLY A 203 -23.23 -14.92 10.33
C GLY A 203 -24.33 -15.91 9.95
N GLU A 204 -25.39 -16.02 10.77
CA GLU A 204 -26.57 -16.84 10.45
C GLU A 204 -27.32 -16.33 9.22
N CYS A 205 -27.49 -14.99 9.12
CA CYS A 205 -28.07 -14.37 7.94
C CYS A 205 -27.23 -14.67 6.67
N LEU A 206 -25.92 -14.51 6.72
CA LEU A 206 -25.03 -14.80 5.59
C LEU A 206 -25.06 -16.27 5.21
N TRP A 207 -25.15 -17.18 6.17
CA TRP A 207 -25.35 -18.59 5.90
C TRP A 207 -26.71 -18.88 5.25
N TYR A 208 -27.75 -18.20 5.70
CA TYR A 208 -29.07 -18.33 5.06
C TYR A 208 -29.02 -17.94 3.58
N LEU A 209 -28.28 -16.86 3.27
CA LEU A 209 -28.15 -16.33 1.90
C LEU A 209 -27.27 -17.22 0.98
N LYS A 210 -26.17 -17.76 1.51
CA LYS A 210 -25.08 -18.38 0.72
C LYS A 210 -24.68 -19.78 1.15
N GLY A 211 -25.26 -20.33 2.22
CA GLY A 211 -24.86 -21.65 2.72
C GLY A 211 -23.39 -21.70 3.11
N GLU A 212 -22.71 -22.79 2.73
CA GLU A 212 -21.29 -23.01 3.08
C GLU A 212 -20.34 -21.98 2.49
N GLU A 213 -20.66 -21.39 1.34
CA GLU A 213 -19.88 -20.35 0.69
C GLU A 213 -19.69 -19.12 1.60
N SER A 214 -20.66 -18.85 2.49
CA SER A 214 -20.59 -17.73 3.43
C SER A 214 -19.35 -17.77 4.33
N ILE A 215 -18.78 -18.95 4.58
CA ILE A 215 -17.55 -19.11 5.40
C ILE A 215 -16.37 -18.43 4.70
N ASP A 216 -16.17 -18.72 3.42
CA ASP A 216 -15.07 -18.15 2.63
C ASP A 216 -15.27 -16.66 2.40
N ILE A 217 -16.51 -16.25 2.14
CA ILE A 217 -16.89 -14.84 1.99
C ILE A 217 -16.56 -14.05 3.28
N CYS A 218 -16.98 -14.54 4.46
CA CYS A 218 -16.68 -13.90 5.73
C CYS A 218 -15.18 -13.87 6.05
N ASN A 219 -14.45 -14.93 5.71
CA ASN A 219 -13.00 -14.98 5.90
C ASN A 219 -12.28 -13.96 4.99
N ALA A 220 -12.70 -13.83 3.74
CA ALA A 220 -12.16 -12.83 2.82
C ALA A 220 -12.42 -11.39 3.32
N LEU A 221 -13.66 -11.11 3.74
CA LEU A 221 -13.99 -9.80 4.32
C LEU A 221 -13.19 -9.51 5.60
N ARG A 222 -13.05 -10.51 6.50
CA ARG A 222 -12.25 -10.38 7.72
C ARG A 222 -10.79 -10.05 7.41
N ALA A 223 -10.20 -10.70 6.41
CA ALA A 223 -8.82 -10.40 5.99
C ALA A 223 -8.67 -8.95 5.52
N LYS A 224 -9.66 -8.41 4.81
CA LYS A 224 -9.67 -6.99 4.40
C LYS A 224 -9.84 -6.05 5.59
N ILE A 225 -10.68 -6.39 6.56
CA ILE A 225 -10.88 -5.58 7.77
C ILE A 225 -9.60 -5.55 8.63
N LEU A 226 -8.90 -6.67 8.77
CA LEU A 226 -7.71 -6.82 9.62
C LEU A 226 -6.39 -6.53 8.88
N ASN A 227 -6.40 -5.62 7.93
CA ASN A 227 -5.29 -5.30 7.03
C ASN A 227 -4.14 -4.48 7.65
N THR A 228 -4.16 -4.22 8.96
CA THR A 228 -3.04 -3.63 9.70
C THR A 228 -2.72 -4.45 10.95
N ARG A 229 -1.48 -4.28 11.47
CA ARG A 229 -1.06 -4.94 12.71
C ARG A 229 -1.93 -4.53 13.90
N GLU A 230 -2.27 -3.25 14.00
CA GLU A 230 -3.08 -2.70 15.09
C GLU A 230 -4.47 -3.33 15.11
N ARG A 231 -5.11 -3.48 13.94
CA ARG A 231 -6.42 -4.12 13.79
C ARG A 231 -6.38 -5.61 14.15
N SER A 232 -5.33 -6.30 13.73
CA SER A 232 -5.12 -7.71 14.08
C SER A 232 -4.93 -7.88 15.60
N MET A 233 -4.17 -6.98 16.25
CA MET A 233 -3.96 -7.01 17.69
C MET A 233 -5.24 -6.69 18.47
N ALA A 234 -6.05 -5.72 18.02
CA ALA A 234 -7.35 -5.43 18.61
C ALA A 234 -8.29 -6.64 18.52
N TYR A 235 -8.30 -7.33 17.38
CA TYR A 235 -9.09 -8.55 17.20
C TYR A 235 -8.64 -9.70 18.11
N ILE A 236 -7.33 -9.85 18.36
CA ILE A 236 -6.80 -10.82 19.33
C ILE A 236 -7.28 -10.48 20.74
N THR A 237 -7.16 -9.21 21.14
CA THR A 237 -7.64 -8.73 22.47
C THR A 237 -9.13 -8.99 22.66
N TYR A 238 -9.94 -8.70 21.63
CA TYR A 238 -11.35 -9.03 21.61
C TYR A 238 -11.58 -10.54 21.82
N SER A 239 -10.86 -11.38 21.08
CA SER A 239 -10.98 -12.84 21.17
C SER A 239 -10.62 -13.38 22.57
N ASP A 240 -9.59 -12.80 23.19
CA ASP A 240 -9.19 -13.14 24.57
C ASP A 240 -10.28 -12.76 25.57
N ASN A 241 -10.96 -11.63 25.37
CA ASN A 241 -12.07 -11.17 26.21
C ASN A 241 -13.30 -12.07 26.12
N LEU A 242 -13.45 -12.85 25.05
CA LEU A 242 -14.51 -13.85 24.93
C LEU A 242 -14.22 -15.14 25.72
N GLY A 243 -13.03 -15.32 26.27
CA GLY A 243 -12.64 -16.53 26.97
C GLY A 243 -13.63 -16.93 28.07
N GLY A 244 -14.16 -18.16 27.98
CA GLY A 244 -15.15 -18.72 28.91
C GLY A 244 -16.61 -18.30 28.66
N ARG A 245 -16.89 -17.52 27.59
CA ARG A 245 -18.25 -17.15 27.16
C ARG A 245 -18.77 -18.12 26.11
N ILE A 246 -20.08 -18.37 26.13
CA ILE A 246 -20.78 -19.20 25.15
C ILE A 246 -21.62 -18.27 24.27
N ILE A 247 -21.40 -18.35 22.96
CA ILE A 247 -22.23 -17.67 21.96
C ILE A 247 -23.16 -18.72 21.38
N SER A 248 -24.46 -18.51 21.53
CA SER A 248 -25.47 -19.44 21.06
C SER A 248 -26.00 -19.05 19.69
N LEU A 249 -26.03 -19.99 18.77
CA LEU A 249 -26.68 -19.81 17.47
C LEU A 249 -28.17 -20.09 17.58
N ALA A 250 -28.99 -19.41 16.78
CA ALA A 250 -30.39 -19.74 16.59
C ALA A 250 -30.55 -21.10 15.89
N PRO A 251 -31.69 -21.77 16.05
CA PRO A 251 -32.02 -22.92 15.22
C PRO A 251 -31.99 -22.54 13.72
N ARG A 252 -31.43 -23.41 12.86
CA ARG A 252 -31.26 -23.11 11.42
C ARG A 252 -32.53 -22.63 10.70
N LYS A 253 -33.71 -23.11 11.12
CA LYS A 253 -35.01 -22.67 10.56
C LYS A 253 -35.31 -21.18 10.82
N GLU A 254 -34.63 -20.56 11.78
CA GLU A 254 -34.81 -19.16 12.20
C GLU A 254 -33.71 -18.24 11.65
N TRP A 255 -32.73 -18.76 10.89
CA TRP A 255 -31.60 -17.96 10.40
C TRP A 255 -31.99 -16.87 9.39
N LYS A 256 -33.15 -17.02 8.72
CA LYS A 256 -33.73 -15.94 7.94
C LYS A 256 -34.06 -14.71 8.79
N ASP A 257 -34.58 -14.94 9.99
CA ASP A 257 -34.98 -13.88 10.91
C ASP A 257 -33.78 -13.18 11.57
N SER A 258 -32.57 -13.73 11.38
CA SER A 258 -31.30 -13.13 11.81
C SER A 258 -30.80 -12.05 10.87
N CYS A 259 -31.41 -11.87 9.70
CA CYS A 259 -31.10 -10.78 8.79
C CYS A 259 -31.71 -9.46 9.29
N SER A 260 -30.91 -8.40 9.31
CA SER A 260 -31.34 -7.05 9.70
C SER A 260 -32.09 -6.30 8.60
N PHE A 261 -32.51 -6.99 7.55
CA PHE A 261 -33.24 -6.45 6.40
C PHE A 261 -34.24 -7.50 5.88
N ASP A 262 -35.22 -7.06 5.09
CA ASP A 262 -36.19 -7.95 4.49
C ASP A 262 -35.54 -8.74 3.32
N VAL A 263 -35.33 -10.04 3.54
CA VAL A 263 -34.75 -10.93 2.52
C VAL A 263 -35.75 -11.36 1.44
N ASP A 264 -37.04 -11.15 1.64
CA ASP A 264 -38.09 -11.41 0.65
C ASP A 264 -38.36 -10.19 -0.24
N ASP A 265 -37.89 -9.01 0.16
CA ASP A 265 -37.98 -7.82 -0.68
C ASP A 265 -37.18 -8.06 -1.98
N THR A 266 -37.91 -8.20 -3.08
CA THR A 266 -37.39 -8.32 -4.43
C THR A 266 -37.16 -6.94 -5.06
N GLY A 267 -37.11 -5.86 -4.23
CA GLY A 267 -37.07 -4.46 -4.62
C GLY A 267 -36.38 -4.25 -5.95
N GLY A 268 -37.17 -3.85 -6.93
CA GLY A 268 -36.67 -3.48 -8.24
C GLY A 268 -35.66 -2.33 -8.10
N ASP A 269 -34.64 -2.37 -8.91
CA ASP A 269 -33.64 -1.30 -9.05
C ASP A 269 -34.35 0.07 -9.21
N GLN A 270 -34.23 0.93 -8.22
CA GLN A 270 -34.47 2.36 -8.32
C GLN A 270 -33.16 3.09 -8.10
#